data_4211d930e985a7586a41d4d2a874862d
#
_entry.id   4211d930e985a7586a41d4d2a874862d
#
_cell.length_a   1.000
_cell.length_b   1.000
_cell.length_c   1.000
_cell.angle_alpha   90.00
_cell.angle_beta   90.00
_cell.angle_gamma   90.00
#
_symmetry.space_group_name_H-M   'P 1'
#
loop_
_entity.id
_entity.type
_entity.pdbx_description
1 polymer ?
#
loop_
_entity_poly.entity_id
_entity_poly.type
_entity_poly.pdbx_seq_one_letter_code
_entity_poly.pdbx_strand_id
1 'polypeptide(L)'
;MNDRMVVYQKPTCSKCRETLALMRESGAEFDAVNYYEQPLTVERLRELIDKLGVPARDVLRRDEPLARGLKLGEGGLSDDELIKIMVENPDLIQRPIVVRGDEAVLCRPPEKVKRLL
;
A
#
# COMPACT_ATOMS: atom_id res chain seq x y z
N MET A 1 10.28 22.46 -3.85
CA MET A 1 9.97 21.19 -3.19
C MET A 1 9.03 20.39 -4.06
N ASN A 2 9.33 19.12 -4.28
CA ASN A 2 8.53 18.29 -5.15
C ASN A 2 7.42 17.58 -4.37
N ASP A 3 6.17 17.98 -4.60
CA ASP A 3 5.01 17.36 -3.97
C ASP A 3 4.35 16.30 -4.85
N ARG A 4 5.12 15.77 -5.82
CA ARG A 4 4.61 14.74 -6.70
C ARG A 4 4.26 13.50 -5.89
N MET A 5 3.07 12.97 -6.13
CA MET A 5 2.59 11.78 -5.43
C MET A 5 3.05 10.50 -6.12
N VAL A 6 3.16 9.43 -5.33
CA VAL A 6 3.43 8.09 -5.84
C VAL A 6 2.33 7.16 -5.36
N VAL A 7 1.76 6.38 -6.27
CA VAL A 7 0.70 5.42 -5.97
C VAL A 7 1.23 4.01 -6.17
N TYR A 8 1.27 3.24 -5.10
CA TYR A 8 1.62 1.82 -5.17
C TYR A 8 0.34 1.03 -5.36
N GLN A 9 0.19 0.38 -6.50
CA GLN A 9 -1.10 -0.17 -6.92
C GLN A 9 -0.94 -1.42 -7.78
N LYS A 10 -2.06 -2.10 -8.01
CA LYS A 10 -2.18 -3.20 -8.97
C LYS A 10 -3.26 -2.82 -9.97
N PRO A 11 -2.96 -2.77 -11.27
CA PRO A 11 -3.93 -2.29 -12.28
C PRO A 11 -5.27 -3.02 -12.31
N THR A 12 -5.30 -4.29 -11.92
CA THR A 12 -6.53 -5.08 -11.90
C THR A 12 -7.37 -4.90 -10.65
N CYS A 13 -6.90 -4.13 -9.67
CA CYS A 13 -7.60 -3.88 -8.42
C CYS A 13 -8.62 -2.74 -8.60
N SER A 14 -9.90 -3.00 -8.29
CA SER A 14 -10.95 -1.99 -8.45
C SER A 14 -10.72 -0.76 -7.57
N LYS A 15 -10.29 -0.96 -6.32
CA LYS A 15 -10.00 0.17 -5.42
C LYS A 15 -8.83 1.00 -5.91
N CYS A 16 -7.85 0.36 -6.53
CA CYS A 16 -6.73 1.08 -7.15
C CYS A 16 -7.21 1.95 -8.30
N ARG A 17 -8.06 1.40 -9.18
CA ARG A 17 -8.58 2.15 -10.32
C ARG A 17 -9.44 3.33 -9.87
N GLU A 18 -10.27 3.14 -8.84
CA GLU A 18 -11.09 4.21 -8.28
C GLU A 18 -10.23 5.33 -7.70
N THR A 19 -9.18 4.96 -6.98
CA THR A 19 -8.24 5.94 -6.41
C THR A 19 -7.55 6.75 -7.50
N LEU A 20 -7.06 6.07 -8.54
CA LEU A 20 -6.41 6.74 -9.66
C LEU A 20 -7.36 7.70 -10.38
N ALA A 21 -8.63 7.32 -10.52
CA ALA A 21 -9.63 8.19 -11.14
C ALA A 21 -9.82 9.47 -10.33
N LEU A 22 -9.94 9.36 -9.01
CA LEU A 22 -10.06 10.51 -8.13
C LEU A 22 -8.85 11.44 -8.23
N MET A 23 -7.65 10.87 -8.32
CA MET A 23 -6.44 11.65 -8.45
C MET A 23 -6.37 12.40 -9.78
N ARG A 24 -6.77 11.73 -10.87
CA ARG A 24 -6.83 12.36 -12.19
C ARG A 24 -7.83 13.50 -12.23
N GLU A 25 -9.00 13.30 -11.64
CA GLU A 25 -10.05 14.32 -11.58
C GLU A 25 -9.59 15.55 -10.81
N SER A 26 -8.72 15.38 -9.81
CA SER A 26 -8.20 16.50 -9.03
C SER A 26 -7.12 17.29 -9.77
N GLY A 27 -6.59 16.76 -10.87
CA GLY A 27 -5.48 17.37 -11.58
C GLY A 27 -4.13 17.12 -10.94
N ALA A 28 -4.05 16.23 -9.96
CA ALA A 28 -2.79 15.94 -9.28
C ALA A 28 -1.77 15.26 -10.20
N GLU A 29 -0.51 15.60 -10.03
CA GLU A 29 0.57 14.93 -10.71
C GLU A 29 1.06 13.75 -9.85
N PHE A 30 1.16 12.57 -10.46
CA PHE A 30 1.57 11.39 -9.72
C PHE A 30 2.20 10.34 -10.63
N ASP A 31 2.98 9.46 -10.03
CA ASP A 31 3.51 8.26 -10.67
C ASP A 31 2.76 7.05 -10.12
N ALA A 32 2.27 6.20 -11.00
CA ALA A 32 1.61 4.96 -10.60
C ALA A 32 2.64 3.82 -10.72
N VAL A 33 2.92 3.16 -9.61
CA VAL A 33 3.87 2.06 -9.56
C VAL A 33 3.10 0.76 -9.38
N ASN A 34 3.23 -0.13 -10.36
CA ASN A 34 2.71 -1.49 -10.25
C ASN A 34 3.76 -2.33 -9.52
N TYR A 35 3.53 -2.61 -8.24
CA TYR A 35 4.55 -3.30 -7.44
C TYR A 35 4.66 -4.80 -7.74
N TYR A 36 3.84 -5.31 -8.66
CA TYR A 36 4.02 -6.66 -9.20
C TYR A 36 5.10 -6.66 -10.28
N GLU A 37 5.22 -5.58 -11.05
CA GLU A 37 6.26 -5.42 -12.08
C GLU A 37 7.53 -4.80 -11.51
N GLN A 38 7.38 -3.92 -10.52
CA GLN A 38 8.48 -3.25 -9.84
C GLN A 38 8.39 -3.61 -8.35
N PRO A 39 8.88 -4.79 -7.97
CA PRO A 39 8.70 -5.29 -6.59
C PRO A 39 9.23 -4.33 -5.53
N LEU A 40 8.48 -4.24 -4.43
CA LEU A 40 8.91 -3.46 -3.28
C LEU A 40 10.05 -4.20 -2.58
N THR A 41 11.02 -3.44 -2.08
CA THR A 41 12.04 -3.97 -1.17
C THR A 41 11.52 -3.92 0.27
N VAL A 42 12.19 -4.66 1.15
CA VAL A 42 11.87 -4.62 2.59
C VAL A 42 11.99 -3.19 3.11
N GLU A 43 13.05 -2.48 2.71
CA GLU A 43 13.29 -1.10 3.13
C GLU A 43 12.17 -0.17 2.66
N ARG A 44 11.74 -0.33 1.40
CA ARG A 44 10.67 0.53 0.85
C ARG A 44 9.33 0.27 1.56
N LEU A 45 8.98 -0.99 1.77
CA LEU A 45 7.72 -1.30 2.44
C LEU A 45 7.74 -0.82 3.90
N ARG A 46 8.87 -0.96 4.59
CA ARG A 46 9.02 -0.42 5.95
C ARG A 46 8.82 1.09 5.97
N GLU A 47 9.42 1.80 5.00
CA GLU A 47 9.26 3.25 4.87
C GLU A 47 7.80 3.65 4.67
N LEU A 48 7.08 2.91 3.80
CA LEU A 48 5.66 3.17 3.55
C LEU A 48 4.82 2.96 4.82
N ILE A 49 5.09 1.88 5.54
CA ILE A 49 4.38 1.58 6.78
C ILE A 49 4.65 2.66 7.83
N ASP A 50 5.89 3.12 7.93
CA ASP A 50 6.24 4.21 8.85
C ASP A 50 5.49 5.49 8.49
N LYS A 51 5.39 5.82 7.21
CA LYS A 51 4.64 7.00 6.75
C LYS A 51 3.14 6.86 6.99
N LEU A 52 2.63 5.64 6.92
CA LEU A 52 1.22 5.35 7.24
C LEU A 52 0.94 5.51 8.74
N GLY A 53 1.96 5.34 9.58
CA GLY A 53 1.81 5.46 11.03
C GLY A 53 1.06 4.32 11.67
N VAL A 54 1.11 3.13 11.08
CA VAL A 54 0.38 1.94 11.55
C VAL A 54 1.33 0.76 11.72
N PRO A 55 0.93 -0.26 12.48
CA PRO A 55 1.72 -1.49 12.52
C PRO A 55 1.63 -2.26 11.19
N ALA A 56 2.62 -3.09 10.92
CA ALA A 56 2.67 -3.84 9.66
C ALA A 56 1.42 -4.69 9.43
N ARG A 57 0.83 -5.25 10.50
CA ARG A 57 -0.37 -6.10 10.38
C ARG A 57 -1.57 -5.35 9.81
N ASP A 58 -1.59 -4.02 9.91
CA ASP A 58 -2.70 -3.22 9.37
C ASP A 58 -2.61 -3.08 7.85
N VAL A 59 -1.46 -3.39 7.27
CA VAL A 59 -1.23 -3.38 5.82
C VAL A 59 -1.40 -4.78 5.22
N LEU A 60 -1.53 -5.80 6.07
CA LEU A 60 -1.70 -7.18 5.64
C LEU A 60 -3.12 -7.43 5.14
N ARG A 61 -3.24 -8.07 3.98
CA ARG A 61 -4.54 -8.54 3.46
C ARG A 61 -4.89 -9.87 4.12
N ARG A 62 -5.55 -9.79 5.27
CA ARG A 62 -5.85 -10.96 6.11
C ARG A 62 -6.77 -11.98 5.45
N ASP A 63 -7.56 -11.54 4.48
CA ASP A 63 -8.52 -12.41 3.79
C ASP A 63 -7.91 -13.22 2.65
N GLU A 64 -6.64 -12.94 2.29
CA GLU A 64 -5.96 -13.71 1.29
C GLU A 64 -5.77 -15.17 1.76
N PRO A 65 -5.97 -16.16 0.87
CA PRO A 65 -5.78 -17.57 1.24
C PRO A 65 -4.42 -17.87 1.85
N LEU A 66 -3.36 -17.26 1.33
CA LEU A 66 -2.02 -17.46 1.87
C LEU A 66 -1.92 -16.94 3.31
N ALA A 67 -2.51 -15.78 3.59
CA ALA A 67 -2.50 -15.21 4.94
C ALA A 67 -3.24 -16.12 5.92
N ARG A 68 -4.38 -16.66 5.50
CA ARG A 68 -5.16 -17.59 6.32
C ARG A 68 -4.42 -18.90 6.53
N GLY A 69 -3.82 -19.43 5.47
CA GLY A 69 -3.07 -20.70 5.54
C GLY A 69 -1.87 -20.63 6.47
N LEU A 70 -1.19 -19.49 6.50
CA LEU A 70 -0.03 -19.26 7.37
C LEU A 70 -0.41 -18.62 8.70
N LYS A 71 -1.70 -18.34 8.93
CA LYS A 71 -2.23 -17.71 10.15
C LYS A 71 -1.56 -16.38 10.48
N LEU A 72 -1.24 -15.61 9.46
CA LEU A 72 -0.51 -14.34 9.62
C LEU A 72 -1.29 -13.29 10.41
N GLY A 73 -2.63 -13.33 10.35
CA GLY A 73 -3.46 -12.37 11.05
C GLY A 73 -3.64 -12.65 12.55
N GLU A 74 -3.15 -13.78 13.04
CA GLU A 74 -3.36 -14.20 14.43
C GLU A 74 -2.32 -13.64 15.41
N GLY A 75 -1.32 -12.93 14.91
CA GLY A 75 -0.25 -12.37 15.73
C GLY A 75 0.92 -13.32 15.87
N GLY A 76 1.85 -12.99 16.77
CA GLY A 76 3.02 -13.79 17.01
C GLY A 76 4.22 -13.48 16.14
N LEU A 77 4.04 -12.71 15.07
CA LEU A 77 5.14 -12.29 14.19
C LEU A 77 5.44 -10.80 14.45
N SER A 78 6.74 -10.46 14.37
CA SER A 78 7.16 -9.07 14.45
C SER A 78 6.81 -8.35 13.14
N ASP A 79 6.82 -7.02 13.18
CA ASP A 79 6.61 -6.22 11.98
C ASP A 79 7.66 -6.56 10.91
N ASP A 80 8.92 -6.74 11.29
CA ASP A 80 9.98 -7.09 10.35
C ASP A 80 9.73 -8.43 9.67
N GLU A 81 9.24 -9.41 10.42
CA GLU A 81 8.90 -10.72 9.85
C GLU A 81 7.73 -10.62 8.88
N LEU A 82 6.68 -9.86 9.24
CA LEU A 82 5.53 -9.65 8.36
C LEU A 82 5.92 -8.90 7.09
N ILE A 83 6.74 -7.86 7.21
CA ILE A 83 7.21 -7.09 6.05
C ILE A 83 7.94 -8.01 5.07
N LYS A 84 8.83 -8.86 5.57
CA LYS A 84 9.57 -9.78 4.73
C LYS A 84 8.63 -10.72 3.97
N ILE A 85 7.65 -11.28 4.66
CA ILE A 85 6.67 -12.19 4.06
C ILE A 85 5.84 -11.44 3.00
N MET A 86 5.41 -10.22 3.29
CA MET A 86 4.62 -9.42 2.35
C MET A 86 5.40 -9.05 1.09
N VAL A 87 6.68 -8.74 1.22
CA VAL A 87 7.54 -8.42 0.07
C VAL A 87 7.70 -9.64 -0.83
N GLU A 88 7.83 -10.82 -0.25
CA GLU A 88 7.94 -12.07 -1.00
C GLU A 88 6.60 -12.48 -1.63
N ASN A 89 5.49 -11.97 -1.12
CA ASN A 89 4.14 -12.33 -1.55
C ASN A 89 3.28 -11.07 -1.73
N PRO A 90 3.42 -10.37 -2.87
CA PRO A 90 2.75 -9.08 -3.07
C PRO A 90 1.23 -9.09 -2.90
N ASP A 91 0.58 -10.25 -3.11
CA ASP A 91 -0.87 -10.37 -2.89
C ASP A 91 -1.27 -10.08 -1.45
N LEU A 92 -0.33 -10.18 -0.50
CA LEU A 92 -0.59 -9.94 0.91
C LEU A 92 -0.61 -8.45 1.28
N ILE A 93 -0.17 -7.59 0.38
CA ILE A 93 -0.07 -6.15 0.66
C ILE A 93 -1.38 -5.44 0.30
N GLN A 94 -1.95 -4.71 1.26
CA GLN A 94 -3.13 -3.88 1.01
C GLN A 94 -2.78 -2.75 0.03
N ARG A 95 -3.74 -2.38 -0.82
CA ARG A 95 -3.55 -1.39 -1.88
C ARG A 95 -4.84 -0.65 -2.19
N PRO A 96 -4.73 0.57 -2.74
CA PRO A 96 -3.50 1.29 -3.07
C PRO A 96 -2.94 2.05 -1.88
N ILE A 97 -1.62 2.25 -1.89
CA ILE A 97 -0.93 3.11 -0.93
C ILE A 97 -0.47 4.34 -1.69
N VAL A 98 -0.90 5.53 -1.26
CA VAL A 98 -0.53 6.79 -1.90
C VAL A 98 0.39 7.57 -0.96
N VAL A 99 1.49 8.05 -1.51
CA VAL A 99 2.50 8.80 -0.75
C VAL A 99 2.62 10.20 -1.32
N ARG A 100 2.69 11.18 -0.43
CA ARG A 100 3.00 12.57 -0.78
C ARG A 100 3.92 13.12 0.29
N GLY A 101 5.21 13.31 -0.04
CA GLY A 101 6.20 13.75 0.93
C GLY A 101 6.37 12.74 2.05
N ASP A 102 6.18 13.19 3.28
CA ASP A 102 6.32 12.33 4.47
C ASP A 102 5.03 11.64 4.88
N GLU A 103 3.94 11.88 4.14
CA GLU A 103 2.64 11.32 4.45
C GLU A 103 2.28 10.19 3.50
N ALA A 104 1.59 9.19 4.01
CA ALA A 104 1.03 8.12 3.20
C ALA A 104 -0.37 7.79 3.68
N VAL A 105 -1.21 7.31 2.76
CA VAL A 105 -2.58 6.90 3.06
C VAL A 105 -2.86 5.57 2.36
N LEU A 106 -3.42 4.64 3.10
CA LEU A 106 -3.98 3.42 2.52
C LEU A 106 -5.41 3.75 2.09
N CYS A 107 -5.64 3.78 0.78
CA CYS A 107 -6.89 4.30 0.22
C CYS A 107 -7.99 3.23 0.15
N ARG A 108 -8.47 2.86 1.29
CA ARG A 108 -9.60 1.92 1.44
C ARG A 108 -10.53 2.47 2.52
N PRO A 109 -11.64 3.15 2.14
CA PRO A 109 -12.10 3.35 0.76
C PRO A 109 -11.23 4.35 -0.04
N PRO A 110 -11.38 4.37 -1.37
CA PRO A 110 -10.56 5.23 -2.25
C PRO A 110 -10.62 6.72 -1.91
N GLU A 111 -11.76 7.20 -1.41
CA GLU A 111 -11.96 8.60 -1.02
C GLU A 111 -10.94 9.09 0.00
N LYS A 112 -10.28 8.19 0.74
CA LYS A 112 -9.24 8.58 1.69
C LYS A 112 -8.06 9.30 1.01
N VAL A 113 -7.88 9.12 -0.30
CA VAL A 113 -6.83 9.82 -1.04
C VAL A 113 -7.00 11.33 -0.96
N LYS A 114 -8.23 11.82 -0.74
CA LYS A 114 -8.50 13.25 -0.65
C LYS A 114 -7.70 13.94 0.46
N ARG A 115 -7.26 13.19 1.45
CA ARG A 115 -6.40 13.74 2.52
C ARG A 115 -5.06 14.25 2.00
N LEU A 116 -4.61 13.74 0.85
CA LEU A 116 -3.34 14.13 0.22
C LEU A 116 -3.52 15.09 -0.95
N LEU A 117 -4.74 15.29 -1.40
CA LEU A 117 -5.05 16.18 -2.54
C LEU A 117 -5.23 17.67 -2.12
#